data_01bb86519d78e20e327f05f98fcac8d3
#
_entry.id   01bb86519d78e20e327f05f98fcac8d3
#
_cell.length_a   1.000
_cell.length_b   1.000
_cell.length_c   1.000
_cell.angle_alpha   90.00
_cell.angle_beta   90.00
_cell.angle_gamma   90.00
#
_symmetry.space_group_name_H-M   'P 1'
#
loop_
_entity.id
_entity.type
_entity.pdbx_description
1 polymer ?
#
loop_
_entity_poly.entity_id
_entity_poly.type
_entity_poly.pdbx_seq_one_letter_code
_entity_poly.pdbx_strand_id
1 'polypeptide(L)'
;MPGTRKLGRTSDSRNAMMRAMVTYLLENGKIETTVTRAKDVRSMAEKMITLGKASDLHTKRQVYAYITKEDVAKKLFDEISPKYADRNGGYTRIIKIGARRGDAAEMAVLDLV
;
A
#
# COMPACT_ATOMS: atom_id res chain seq x y z
N MET A 1 24.41 -1.33 5.44
CA MET A 1 23.00 -1.71 5.29
C MET A 1 22.55 -1.46 3.86
N PRO A 2 22.08 -2.47 3.17
CA PRO A 2 21.54 -2.22 1.85
C PRO A 2 20.44 -1.18 1.91
N GLY A 3 20.12 -0.56 0.80
CA GLY A 3 19.21 0.56 0.75
C GLY A 3 17.80 0.35 1.27
N THR A 4 17.44 -0.81 1.80
CA THR A 4 16.13 -1.03 2.36
C THR A 4 16.07 -0.58 3.81
N ARG A 5 14.97 0.05 4.20
CA ARG A 5 14.74 0.44 5.59
C ARG A 5 14.36 -0.78 6.40
N LYS A 6 15.04 -1.00 7.49
CA LYS A 6 14.74 -2.17 8.34
C LYS A 6 13.58 -1.94 9.29
N LEU A 7 13.39 -0.71 9.73
CA LEU A 7 12.30 -0.36 10.65
C LEU A 7 12.32 -1.23 11.91
N GLY A 8 13.52 -1.67 12.35
CA GLY A 8 13.67 -2.49 13.53
C GLY A 8 13.18 -3.93 13.41
N ARG A 9 12.94 -4.41 12.19
CA ARG A 9 12.38 -5.75 11.96
C ARG A 9 13.24 -6.56 11.00
N THR A 10 13.10 -7.89 11.06
CA THR A 10 13.73 -8.78 10.09
C THR A 10 13.07 -8.58 8.72
N SER A 11 13.72 -9.07 7.66
CA SER A 11 13.17 -8.96 6.30
C SER A 11 11.79 -9.61 6.19
N ASP A 12 11.62 -10.81 6.77
CA ASP A 12 10.34 -11.52 6.69
C ASP A 12 9.25 -10.77 7.44
N SER A 13 9.54 -10.30 8.66
CA SER A 13 8.61 -9.50 9.46
C SER A 13 8.23 -8.22 8.75
N ARG A 14 9.21 -7.57 8.15
CA ARG A 14 8.99 -6.31 7.44
C ARG A 14 8.11 -6.51 6.21
N ASN A 15 8.35 -7.58 5.47
CA ASN A 15 7.54 -7.89 4.29
C ASN A 15 6.10 -8.23 4.68
N ALA A 16 5.92 -8.99 5.77
CA ALA A 16 4.59 -9.32 6.27
C ALA A 16 3.86 -8.06 6.73
N MET A 17 4.55 -7.16 7.42
CA MET A 17 3.96 -5.89 7.85
C MET A 17 3.56 -5.04 6.65
N MET A 18 4.43 -4.95 5.65
CA MET A 18 4.16 -4.16 4.45
C MET A 18 2.93 -4.70 3.72
N ARG A 19 2.85 -6.02 3.57
CA ARG A 19 1.73 -6.69 2.94
C ARG A 19 0.42 -6.41 3.65
N ALA A 20 0.45 -6.49 4.98
CA ALA A 20 -0.72 -6.20 5.81
C ALA A 20 -1.16 -4.74 5.67
N MET A 21 -0.22 -3.81 5.64
CA MET A 21 -0.53 -2.38 5.52
C MET A 21 -1.10 -2.03 4.14
N VAL A 22 -0.55 -2.61 3.08
CA VAL A 22 -1.09 -2.41 1.73
C VAL A 22 -2.51 -2.95 1.63
N THR A 23 -2.74 -4.14 2.19
CA THR A 23 -4.07 -4.75 2.21
C THR A 23 -5.05 -3.86 2.97
N TYR A 24 -4.65 -3.35 4.13
CA TYR A 24 -5.48 -2.45 4.92
C TYR A 24 -5.83 -1.17 4.15
N LEU A 25 -4.85 -0.57 3.48
CA LEU A 25 -5.08 0.63 2.69
C LEU A 25 -6.10 0.36 1.58
N LEU A 26 -5.95 -0.73 0.85
CA LEU A 26 -6.87 -1.07 -0.24
C LEU A 26 -8.26 -1.40 0.28
N GLU A 27 -8.33 -2.02 1.44
CA GLU A 27 -9.61 -2.39 2.06
C GLU A 27 -10.38 -1.17 2.56
N ASN A 28 -9.69 -0.24 3.21
CA ASN A 28 -10.32 0.88 3.91
C ASN A 28 -10.19 2.22 3.21
N GLY A 29 -9.36 2.32 2.20
CA GLY A 29 -9.14 3.54 1.43
C GLY A 29 -8.13 4.49 2.04
N LYS A 30 -7.76 4.31 3.29
CA LYS A 30 -6.74 5.12 3.95
C LYS A 30 -6.11 4.37 5.11
N ILE A 31 -4.91 4.79 5.49
CA ILE A 31 -4.21 4.25 6.64
C ILE A 31 -3.41 5.35 7.31
N GLU A 32 -3.41 5.37 8.63
CA GLU A 32 -2.59 6.30 9.40
C GLU A 32 -1.36 5.56 9.90
N THR A 33 -0.18 6.12 9.63
CA THR A 33 1.08 5.51 10.02
C THR A 33 2.17 6.57 10.04
N THR A 34 3.42 6.18 10.30
CA THR A 34 4.54 7.14 10.23
C THR A 34 4.77 7.55 8.78
N VAL A 35 5.34 8.74 8.58
CA VAL A 35 5.65 9.25 7.23
C VAL A 35 6.55 8.28 6.47
N THR A 36 7.55 7.71 7.15
CA THR A 36 8.48 6.76 6.53
C THR A 36 7.76 5.52 6.02
N ARG A 37 6.90 4.93 6.85
CA ARG A 37 6.12 3.76 6.43
C ARG A 37 5.10 4.10 5.35
N ALA A 38 4.50 5.29 5.44
CA ALA A 38 3.55 5.73 4.42
C ALA A 38 4.20 5.77 3.04
N LYS A 39 5.44 6.25 2.95
CA LYS A 39 6.16 6.29 1.68
C LYS A 39 6.41 4.90 1.11
N ASP A 40 6.78 3.96 1.97
CA ASP A 40 7.03 2.59 1.54
C ASP A 40 5.73 1.88 1.11
N VAL A 41 4.68 2.04 1.90
CA VAL A 41 3.36 1.47 1.58
C VAL A 41 2.82 2.05 0.28
N ARG A 42 3.00 3.35 0.08
CA ARG A 42 2.56 4.04 -1.13
C ARG A 42 3.15 3.40 -2.39
N SER A 43 4.46 3.17 -2.41
CA SER A 43 5.12 2.56 -3.56
C SER A 43 4.51 1.22 -3.93
N MET A 44 4.30 0.37 -2.94
CA MET A 44 3.77 -0.97 -3.20
C MET A 44 2.29 -0.93 -3.55
N ALA A 45 1.51 -0.08 -2.88
CA ALA A 45 0.09 0.05 -3.16
C ALA A 45 -0.16 0.55 -4.58
N GLU A 46 0.63 1.53 -5.01
CA GLU A 46 0.51 2.04 -6.37
C GLU A 46 0.88 0.98 -7.40
N LYS A 47 1.90 0.17 -7.10
CA LYS A 47 2.26 -0.95 -7.96
C LYS A 47 1.12 -1.95 -8.09
N MET A 48 0.44 -2.27 -6.99
CA MET A 48 -0.69 -3.19 -7.01
C MET A 48 -1.84 -2.63 -7.84
N ILE A 49 -2.14 -1.34 -7.70
CA ILE A 49 -3.22 -0.71 -8.49
C ILE A 49 -2.89 -0.75 -9.98
N THR A 50 -1.65 -0.47 -10.34
CA THR A 50 -1.21 -0.53 -11.73
C THR A 50 -1.34 -1.95 -12.30
N LEU A 51 -0.94 -2.96 -11.53
CA LEU A 51 -1.09 -4.36 -11.93
C LEU A 51 -2.57 -4.72 -12.12
N GLY A 52 -3.43 -4.21 -11.24
CA GLY A 52 -4.87 -4.48 -11.33
C GLY A 52 -5.51 -3.96 -12.60
N LYS A 53 -4.92 -2.96 -13.23
CA LYS A 53 -5.44 -2.41 -14.48
C LYS A 53 -5.27 -3.38 -15.65
N ALA A 54 -4.22 -4.20 -15.64
CA ALA A 54 -3.93 -5.11 -16.74
C ALA A 54 -4.91 -6.27 -16.81
N SER A 55 -5.35 -6.79 -15.68
CA SER A 55 -6.38 -7.83 -15.56
C SER A 55 -6.13 -9.12 -16.33
N ASP A 56 -4.89 -9.41 -16.74
CA ASP A 56 -4.59 -10.69 -17.36
C ASP A 56 -4.29 -11.74 -16.29
N LEU A 57 -4.20 -13.00 -16.69
CA LEU A 57 -4.00 -14.09 -15.75
C LEU A 57 -2.70 -13.94 -14.95
N HIS A 58 -1.64 -13.49 -15.61
CA HIS A 58 -0.33 -13.31 -14.98
C HIS A 58 -0.39 -12.25 -13.88
N THR A 59 -0.96 -11.08 -14.17
CA THR A 59 -1.08 -10.01 -13.18
C THR A 59 -2.02 -10.38 -12.06
N LYS A 60 -3.10 -11.09 -12.35
CA LYS A 60 -4.01 -11.58 -11.29
C LYS A 60 -3.28 -12.50 -10.32
N ARG A 61 -2.46 -13.41 -10.84
CA ARG A 61 -1.66 -14.30 -10.00
C ARG A 61 -0.70 -13.52 -9.11
N GLN A 62 -0.07 -12.48 -9.65
CA GLN A 62 0.84 -11.63 -8.88
C GLN A 62 0.12 -10.92 -7.74
N VAL A 63 -1.04 -10.33 -8.02
CA VAL A 63 -1.82 -9.60 -7.03
C VAL A 63 -2.33 -10.55 -5.94
N TYR A 64 -2.91 -11.69 -6.32
CA TYR A 64 -3.43 -12.64 -5.35
C TYR A 64 -2.33 -13.28 -4.50
N ALA A 65 -1.12 -13.39 -5.04
CA ALA A 65 0.03 -13.87 -4.27
C ALA A 65 0.47 -12.86 -3.21
N TYR A 66 0.32 -11.57 -3.49
CA TYR A 66 0.73 -10.51 -2.57
C TYR A 66 -0.38 -10.16 -1.58
N ILE A 67 -1.60 -9.95 -2.08
CA ILE A 67 -2.77 -9.62 -1.26
C ILE A 67 -3.49 -10.92 -0.95
N THR A 68 -3.24 -11.46 0.24
CA THR A 68 -3.75 -12.78 0.60
C THR A 68 -5.24 -12.80 0.99
N LYS A 69 -5.82 -11.64 1.27
CA LYS A 69 -7.28 -11.55 1.46
C LYS A 69 -7.95 -11.50 0.11
N GLU A 70 -8.62 -12.57 -0.28
CA GLU A 70 -9.23 -12.68 -1.60
C GLU A 70 -10.26 -11.59 -1.88
N ASP A 71 -11.05 -11.22 -0.88
CA ASP A 71 -12.05 -10.17 -1.03
C ASP A 71 -11.42 -8.81 -1.35
N VAL A 72 -10.26 -8.51 -0.75
CA VAL A 72 -9.55 -7.27 -1.03
C VAL A 72 -8.93 -7.31 -2.42
N ALA A 73 -8.33 -8.42 -2.81
CA ALA A 73 -7.77 -8.58 -4.15
C ALA A 73 -8.85 -8.44 -5.21
N LYS A 74 -10.01 -9.04 -4.97
CA LYS A 74 -11.15 -8.91 -5.86
C LYS A 74 -11.63 -7.46 -5.94
N LYS A 75 -11.71 -6.78 -4.82
CA LYS A 75 -12.06 -5.36 -4.78
C LYS A 75 -11.10 -4.52 -5.60
N LEU A 76 -9.81 -4.85 -5.56
CA LEU A 76 -8.80 -4.14 -6.34
C LEU A 76 -9.12 -4.21 -7.84
N PHE A 77 -9.41 -5.41 -8.35
CA PHE A 77 -9.71 -5.59 -9.77
C PHE A 77 -11.07 -5.04 -10.17
N ASP A 78 -12.07 -5.14 -9.30
CA ASP A 78 -13.45 -4.79 -9.64
C ASP A 78 -13.77 -3.32 -9.42
N GLU A 79 -13.14 -2.68 -8.43
CA GLU A 79 -13.51 -1.33 -8.01
C GLU A 79 -12.36 -0.33 -8.03
N ILE A 80 -11.21 -0.69 -7.46
CA ILE A 80 -10.13 0.27 -7.24
C ILE A 80 -9.40 0.60 -8.54
N SER A 81 -8.89 -0.42 -9.23
CA SER A 81 -8.12 -0.20 -10.46
C SER A 81 -8.96 0.42 -11.58
N PRO A 82 -10.23 0.01 -11.78
CA PRO A 82 -11.07 0.68 -12.78
C PRO A 82 -11.30 2.17 -12.49
N LYS A 83 -11.35 2.55 -11.23
CA LYS A 83 -11.50 3.96 -10.84
C LYS A 83 -10.36 4.82 -11.37
N TYR A 84 -9.17 4.24 -11.51
CA TYR A 84 -7.98 4.96 -11.95
C TYR A 84 -7.55 4.61 -13.37
N ALA A 85 -8.47 4.11 -14.18
CA ALA A 85 -8.17 3.68 -15.54
C ALA A 85 -7.49 4.75 -16.38
N ASP A 86 -7.84 6.02 -16.17
CA ASP A 86 -7.29 7.15 -16.91
C ASP A 86 -6.06 7.78 -16.27
N ARG A 87 -5.58 7.23 -15.18
CA ARG A 87 -4.39 7.77 -14.50
C ARG A 87 -3.18 6.88 -14.70
N ASN A 88 -2.02 7.50 -14.86
CA ASN A 88 -0.75 6.79 -15.00
C ASN A 88 0.07 6.92 -13.72
N GLY A 89 -0.47 6.46 -12.60
CA GLY A 89 0.15 6.64 -11.28
C GLY A 89 -0.51 7.75 -10.51
N GLY A 90 0.04 8.09 -9.34
CA GLY A 90 -0.53 9.14 -8.50
C GLY A 90 -1.89 8.78 -7.94
N TYR A 91 -2.11 7.52 -7.61
CA TYR A 91 -3.39 7.05 -7.07
C TYR A 91 -3.56 7.32 -5.58
N THR A 92 -2.49 7.73 -4.92
CA THR A 92 -2.49 7.94 -3.48
C THR A 92 -1.90 9.30 -3.15
N ARG A 93 -2.18 9.76 -1.92
CA ARG A 93 -1.56 10.97 -1.41
C ARG A 93 -1.19 10.77 0.05
N ILE A 94 -0.16 11.48 0.50
CA ILE A 94 0.30 11.46 1.88
C ILE A 94 0.00 12.82 2.50
N ILE A 95 -0.74 12.81 3.61
CA ILE A 95 -1.09 14.03 4.34
C ILE A 95 -0.41 13.95 5.70
N LYS A 96 0.57 14.82 5.95
CA LYS A 96 1.27 14.86 7.23
C LYS A 96 0.36 15.44 8.30
N ILE A 97 0.32 14.80 9.46
CA ILE A 97 -0.58 15.20 10.54
C ILE A 97 0.16 15.57 11.83
N GLY A 98 1.49 15.61 11.78
CA GLY A 98 2.31 16.07 12.91
C GLY A 98 2.91 14.94 13.72
N ALA A 99 3.52 15.30 14.84
CA ALA A 99 4.25 14.36 15.67
C ALA A 99 3.30 13.54 16.54
N ARG A 100 3.64 12.25 16.68
CA ARG A 100 2.90 11.35 17.56
C ARG A 100 3.26 11.63 19.00
N ARG A 101 2.27 11.53 19.89
CA ARG A 101 2.51 11.64 21.33
C ARG A 101 3.44 10.53 21.78
N GLY A 102 4.35 10.88 22.68
CA GLY A 102 5.25 9.94 23.32
C GLY A 102 6.62 9.90 22.66
N ASP A 103 6.72 9.50 21.40
CA ASP A 103 8.01 9.35 20.73
C ASP A 103 8.26 10.43 19.66
N ALA A 104 7.34 11.34 19.46
CA ALA A 104 7.44 12.43 18.50
C ALA A 104 7.66 11.96 17.04
N ALA A 105 7.34 10.72 16.71
CA ALA A 105 7.43 10.25 15.32
C ALA A 105 6.47 11.03 14.44
N GLU A 106 6.94 11.46 13.26
CA GLU A 106 6.07 12.14 12.31
C GLU A 106 5.03 11.17 11.75
N MET A 107 3.77 11.53 11.88
CA MET A 107 2.64 10.72 11.43
C MET A 107 2.04 11.29 10.16
N ALA A 108 1.43 10.42 9.39
CA ALA A 108 0.76 10.80 8.16
C ALA A 108 -0.42 9.89 7.88
N VAL A 109 -1.36 10.41 7.11
CA VAL A 109 -2.43 9.61 6.53
C VAL A 109 -2.07 9.39 5.06
N LEU A 110 -2.06 8.13 4.65
CA LEU A 110 -1.91 7.75 3.25
C LEU A 110 -3.31 7.34 2.78
N ASP A 111 -3.83 8.01 1.75
CA ASP A 111 -5.15 7.64 1.26
C ASP A 111 -5.20 7.56 -0.26
N LEU A 112 -6.23 6.86 -0.75
CA LEU A 112 -6.52 6.77 -2.17
C LEU A 112 -7.23 8.04 -2.60
N VAL A 113 -6.77 8.62 -3.70
CA VAL A 113 -7.39 9.85 -4.21
C VAL A 113 -8.73 9.60 -4.87
#